data_d18ea546372dfe0ea4dce1241bf6470a
#
_entry.id   d18ea546372dfe0ea4dce1241bf6470a
#
_cell.length_a   1.000
_cell.length_b   1.000
_cell.length_c   1.000
_cell.angle_alpha   90.00
_cell.angle_beta   90.00
_cell.angle_gamma   90.00
#
_symmetry.space_group_name_H-M   'P 1'
#
loop_
_entity.id
_entity.type
_entity.pdbx_description
1 polymer ?
#
loop_
_entity_poly.entity_id
_entity_poly.type
_entity_poly.pdbx_seq_one_letter_code
_entity_poly.pdbx_strand_id
1 'polypeptide(L)'
;MNTQETILQLEGLKLKGMAECYKALQSMPVNQWPTLDTFVARLAEAEQQYRNRKRTEMYLKTSKLRYNAVMEDVICSEDRNLSKEMLLKLMDCTFIDRAENLLIDGKTGCGKSFLACAIGRQACFMGYRVEYFSMNKFIERIALAKLDGSLLKVINHIERNDLVIFDDFGLQPLDNNSRLALLQILEDCYQRKSVIVTSQLPVSKWYDYINEPTLADAIMDRLTANAVRVELKGDSMRRKNQKK
;
A
#
# COMPACT_ATOMS: atom_id res chain seq x y z
N MET A 1 46.37 1.98 3.20
CA MET A 1 45.06 2.56 2.83
C MET A 1 44.54 3.31 4.05
N ASN A 2 44.18 4.58 3.88
CA ASN A 2 43.64 5.38 4.96
C ASN A 2 42.14 5.05 5.14
N THR A 3 41.67 4.90 6.37
CA THR A 3 40.27 4.66 6.71
C THR A 3 39.31 5.59 5.96
N GLN A 4 39.70 6.86 5.84
CA GLN A 4 38.91 7.89 5.14
C GLN A 4 38.76 7.57 3.63
N GLU A 5 39.83 7.10 3.00
CA GLU A 5 39.78 6.70 1.57
C GLU A 5 38.84 5.53 1.33
N THR A 6 38.83 4.53 2.24
CA THR A 6 37.93 3.39 2.15
C THR A 6 36.46 3.82 2.26
N ILE A 7 36.16 4.76 3.18
CA ILE A 7 34.80 5.31 3.33
C ILE A 7 34.37 6.02 2.04
N LEU A 8 35.22 6.87 1.49
CA LEU A 8 34.95 7.59 0.24
C LEU A 8 34.75 6.63 -0.96
N GLN A 9 35.53 5.54 -1.02
CA GLN A 9 35.36 4.50 -2.05
C GLN A 9 34.00 3.80 -1.92
N LEU A 10 33.60 3.41 -0.69
CA LEU A 10 32.30 2.77 -0.46
C LEU A 10 31.14 3.71 -0.82
N GLU A 11 31.24 5.00 -0.47
CA GLU A 11 30.24 6.01 -0.83
C GLU A 11 30.19 6.21 -2.35
N GLY A 12 31.34 6.27 -3.03
CA GLY A 12 31.44 6.37 -4.49
C GLY A 12 30.80 5.17 -5.20
N LEU A 13 30.93 3.97 -4.63
CA LEU A 13 30.25 2.75 -5.09
C LEU A 13 28.77 2.67 -4.70
N LYS A 14 28.23 3.70 -4.05
CA LYS A 14 26.84 3.76 -3.53
C LYS A 14 26.55 2.71 -2.46
N LEU A 15 27.55 2.26 -1.71
CA LEU A 15 27.45 1.30 -0.60
C LEU A 15 27.40 2.06 0.74
N LYS A 16 26.38 2.91 0.90
CA LYS A 16 26.26 3.83 2.05
C LYS A 16 26.08 3.10 3.37
N GLY A 17 25.31 2.02 3.41
CA GLY A 17 25.11 1.20 4.59
C GLY A 17 26.42 0.57 5.07
N MET A 18 27.25 0.09 4.13
CA MET A 18 28.60 -0.41 4.44
C MET A 18 29.50 0.71 4.96
N ALA A 19 29.47 1.89 4.35
CA ALA A 19 30.28 3.03 4.77
C ALA A 19 29.94 3.47 6.21
N GLU A 20 28.65 3.58 6.53
CA GLU A 20 28.16 3.90 7.89
C GLU A 20 28.57 2.83 8.92
N CYS A 21 28.42 1.56 8.57
CA CYS A 21 28.82 0.44 9.44
C CYS A 21 30.34 0.39 9.64
N TYR A 22 31.12 0.57 8.57
CA TYR A 22 32.58 0.60 8.63
C TYR A 22 33.08 1.74 9.55
N LYS A 23 32.50 2.94 9.41
CA LYS A 23 32.80 4.08 10.28
C LYS A 23 32.47 3.78 11.75
N ALA A 24 31.33 3.15 12.03
CA ALA A 24 30.92 2.77 13.38
C ALA A 24 31.88 1.75 14.00
N LEU A 25 32.28 0.72 13.24
CA LEU A 25 33.25 -0.30 13.70
C LEU A 25 34.62 0.27 14.00
N GLN A 26 35.07 1.24 13.21
CA GLN A 26 36.35 1.94 13.45
C GLN A 26 36.38 2.77 14.74
N SER A 27 35.24 3.19 15.25
CA SER A 27 35.14 3.90 16.52
C SER A 27 35.18 2.98 17.74
N MET A 28 35.14 1.66 17.55
CA MET A 28 35.21 0.68 18.64
C MET A 28 36.66 0.41 19.07
N PRO A 29 36.89 0.09 20.35
CA PRO A 29 38.20 -0.38 20.82
C PRO A 29 38.63 -1.65 20.08
N VAL A 30 39.93 -1.77 19.75
CA VAL A 30 40.47 -2.90 18.97
C VAL A 30 40.16 -4.27 19.57
N ASN A 31 40.10 -4.38 20.90
CA ASN A 31 39.75 -5.61 21.61
C ASN A 31 38.27 -6.05 21.44
N GLN A 32 37.41 -5.20 20.89
CA GLN A 32 35.99 -5.46 20.60
C GLN A 32 35.73 -5.68 19.11
N TRP A 33 36.77 -5.68 18.30
CA TRP A 33 36.60 -5.91 16.86
C TRP A 33 36.15 -7.33 16.59
N PRO A 34 35.16 -7.53 15.72
CA PRO A 34 34.70 -8.85 15.34
C PRO A 34 35.77 -9.58 14.51
N THR A 35 35.63 -10.90 14.41
CA THR A 35 36.44 -11.69 13.46
C THR A 35 36.21 -11.21 12.03
N LEU A 36 37.14 -11.47 11.12
CA LEU A 36 37.07 -11.03 9.73
C LEU A 36 35.74 -11.42 9.06
N ASP A 37 35.31 -12.66 9.23
CA ASP A 37 34.05 -13.15 8.64
C ASP A 37 32.85 -12.41 9.21
N THR A 38 32.81 -12.22 10.53
CA THR A 38 31.73 -11.44 11.18
C THR A 38 31.75 -9.98 10.74
N PHE A 39 32.92 -9.41 10.50
CA PHE A 39 33.06 -8.04 10.02
C PHE A 39 32.44 -7.88 8.63
N VAL A 40 32.81 -8.77 7.70
CA VAL A 40 32.26 -8.76 6.33
C VAL A 40 30.74 -8.98 6.35
N ALA A 41 30.27 -9.95 7.14
CA ALA A 41 28.84 -10.21 7.28
C ALA A 41 28.05 -8.98 7.78
N ARG A 42 28.57 -8.26 8.79
CA ARG A 42 27.97 -7.01 9.30
C ARG A 42 27.91 -5.91 8.25
N LEU A 43 28.94 -5.76 7.45
CA LEU A 43 28.94 -4.77 6.35
C LEU A 43 27.86 -5.09 5.32
N ALA A 44 27.75 -6.36 4.91
CA ALA A 44 26.74 -6.80 3.92
C ALA A 44 25.31 -6.61 4.47
N GLU A 45 25.09 -6.98 5.71
CA GLU A 45 23.79 -6.81 6.39
C GLU A 45 23.42 -5.33 6.52
N ALA A 46 24.35 -4.47 6.92
CA ALA A 46 24.13 -3.04 7.04
C ALA A 46 23.74 -2.39 5.71
N GLU A 47 24.38 -2.81 4.60
CA GLU A 47 24.01 -2.32 3.27
C GLU A 47 22.60 -2.79 2.86
N GLN A 48 22.27 -4.05 3.13
CA GLN A 48 20.94 -4.58 2.85
C GLN A 48 19.86 -3.85 3.63
N GLN A 49 20.08 -3.60 4.93
CA GLN A 49 19.18 -2.85 5.79
C GLN A 49 19.03 -1.40 5.31
N TYR A 50 20.13 -0.75 4.92
CA TYR A 50 20.11 0.61 4.37
C TYR A 50 19.26 0.67 3.10
N ARG A 51 19.47 -0.25 2.15
CA ARG A 51 18.70 -0.32 0.90
C ARG A 51 17.23 -0.61 1.14
N ASN A 52 16.91 -1.53 2.05
CA ASN A 52 15.53 -1.83 2.42
C ASN A 52 14.84 -0.62 3.03
N ARG A 53 15.50 0.09 3.98
CA ARG A 53 14.99 1.31 4.58
C ARG A 53 14.71 2.39 3.52
N LYS A 54 15.67 2.64 2.62
CA LYS A 54 15.50 3.63 1.55
C LYS A 54 14.40 3.27 0.57
N ARG A 55 14.25 2.00 0.24
CA ARG A 55 13.15 1.50 -0.59
C ARG A 55 11.81 1.74 0.09
N THR A 56 11.67 1.39 1.36
CA THR A 56 10.44 1.60 2.14
C THR A 56 10.09 3.09 2.26
N GLU A 57 11.05 3.96 2.56
CA GLU A 57 10.86 5.41 2.59
C GLU A 57 10.31 5.93 1.25
N MET A 58 10.88 5.46 0.13
CA MET A 58 10.43 5.81 -1.21
C MET A 58 9.01 5.31 -1.48
N TYR A 59 8.70 4.06 -1.15
CA TYR A 59 7.36 3.48 -1.36
C TYR A 59 6.30 4.19 -0.53
N LEU A 60 6.59 4.50 0.74
CA LEU A 60 5.68 5.29 1.58
C LEU A 60 5.44 6.68 1.01
N LYS A 61 6.47 7.35 0.50
CA LYS A 61 6.33 8.68 -0.12
C LYS A 61 5.50 8.64 -1.40
N THR A 62 5.70 7.62 -2.23
CA THR A 62 5.00 7.48 -3.52
C THR A 62 3.59 6.94 -3.38
N SER A 63 3.29 6.19 -2.32
CA SER A 63 1.98 5.57 -2.08
C SER A 63 0.84 6.57 -1.89
N LYS A 64 1.13 7.79 -1.46
CA LYS A 64 0.15 8.88 -1.22
C LYS A 64 -0.97 8.49 -0.25
N LEU A 65 -0.69 7.60 0.70
CA LEU A 65 -1.65 7.19 1.71
C LEU A 65 -2.23 8.40 2.45
N ARG A 66 -3.55 8.40 2.61
CA ARG A 66 -4.28 9.50 3.25
C ARG A 66 -3.96 9.67 4.72
N TYR A 67 -3.74 8.56 5.43
CA TYR A 67 -3.47 8.52 6.85
C TYR A 67 -2.12 7.88 7.13
N ASN A 68 -1.40 8.42 8.13
CA ASN A 68 -0.22 7.77 8.68
C ASN A 68 -0.66 6.69 9.70
N ALA A 69 -1.43 5.71 9.20
CA ALA A 69 -2.00 4.65 10.00
C ALA A 69 -1.01 3.49 10.14
N VAL A 70 -0.98 2.86 11.32
CA VAL A 70 -0.23 1.63 11.57
C VAL A 70 -1.19 0.52 11.98
N MET A 71 -0.80 -0.74 11.75
CA MET A 71 -1.66 -1.90 12.04
C MET A 71 -1.95 -2.04 13.55
N GLU A 72 -1.01 -1.62 14.39
CA GLU A 72 -1.12 -1.64 15.86
C GLU A 72 -2.21 -0.71 16.38
N ASP A 73 -2.52 0.37 15.66
CA ASP A 73 -3.57 1.33 16.02
C ASP A 73 -4.96 0.87 15.56
N VAL A 74 -5.04 -0.23 14.80
CA VAL A 74 -6.32 -0.75 14.33
C VAL A 74 -7.05 -1.46 15.48
N ILE A 75 -8.18 -0.89 15.89
CA ILE A 75 -8.98 -1.46 16.97
C ILE A 75 -9.77 -2.67 16.45
N CYS A 76 -9.48 -3.84 17.01
CA CYS A 76 -10.22 -5.08 16.77
C CYS A 76 -11.26 -5.30 17.86
N SER A 77 -12.47 -5.63 17.50
CA SER A 77 -13.53 -6.11 18.40
C SER A 77 -14.61 -6.83 17.59
N GLU A 78 -15.36 -7.69 18.26
CA GLU A 78 -16.52 -8.38 17.67
C GLU A 78 -17.59 -7.38 17.22
N ASP A 79 -17.85 -6.32 18.00
CA ASP A 79 -18.79 -5.24 17.65
C ASP A 79 -18.43 -4.55 16.33
N ARG A 80 -17.14 -4.59 15.95
CA ARG A 80 -16.66 -4.02 14.70
C ARG A 80 -16.60 -5.03 13.56
N ASN A 81 -16.95 -6.28 13.84
CA ASN A 81 -16.81 -7.38 12.88
C ASN A 81 -15.37 -7.49 12.30
N LEU A 82 -14.38 -7.17 13.13
CA LEU A 82 -12.96 -7.29 12.79
C LEU A 82 -12.25 -8.06 13.91
N SER A 83 -12.04 -9.35 13.69
CA SER A 83 -11.33 -10.21 14.63
C SER A 83 -9.81 -9.97 14.57
N LYS A 84 -9.11 -10.32 15.66
CA LYS A 84 -7.64 -10.30 15.69
C LYS A 84 -7.03 -11.25 14.65
N GLU A 85 -7.66 -12.41 14.45
CA GLU A 85 -7.20 -13.38 13.45
C GLU A 85 -7.28 -12.79 12.03
N MET A 86 -8.39 -12.12 11.69
CA MET A 86 -8.53 -11.44 10.40
C MET A 86 -7.47 -10.33 10.26
N LEU A 87 -7.24 -9.53 11.31
CA LEU A 87 -6.22 -8.48 11.26
C LEU A 87 -4.82 -9.06 11.04
N LEU A 88 -4.47 -10.15 11.70
CA LEU A 88 -3.18 -10.83 11.51
C LEU A 88 -3.03 -11.34 10.08
N LYS A 89 -4.08 -11.94 9.48
CA LYS A 89 -4.06 -12.37 8.07
C LYS A 89 -3.87 -11.20 7.09
N LEU A 90 -4.39 -10.02 7.43
CA LEU A 90 -4.18 -8.83 6.61
C LEU A 90 -2.79 -8.21 6.81
N MET A 91 -2.20 -8.42 7.99
CA MET A 91 -0.90 -7.86 8.38
C MET A 91 0.28 -8.55 7.69
N ASP A 92 0.18 -9.86 7.38
CA ASP A 92 1.21 -10.59 6.61
C ASP A 92 1.19 -10.26 5.12
N CYS A 93 0.21 -9.54 4.63
CA CYS A 93 0.10 -9.13 3.23
C CYS A 93 0.15 -10.28 2.21
N THR A 94 -0.04 -11.54 2.63
CA THR A 94 0.00 -12.73 1.74
C THR A 94 -1.07 -12.72 0.67
N PHE A 95 -2.15 -11.96 0.89
CA PHE A 95 -3.19 -11.73 -0.13
C PHE A 95 -2.63 -11.04 -1.38
N ILE A 96 -1.56 -10.23 -1.24
CA ILE A 96 -0.90 -9.57 -2.39
C ILE A 96 -0.19 -10.61 -3.26
N ASP A 97 0.55 -11.55 -2.64
CA ASP A 97 1.25 -12.62 -3.39
C ASP A 97 0.26 -13.56 -4.09
N ARG A 98 -0.96 -13.71 -3.55
CA ARG A 98 -2.01 -14.52 -4.14
C ARG A 98 -2.89 -13.77 -5.13
N ALA A 99 -2.59 -12.50 -5.37
CA ALA A 99 -3.42 -11.61 -6.19
C ALA A 99 -4.90 -11.61 -5.77
N GLU A 100 -5.16 -11.66 -4.45
CA GLU A 100 -6.51 -11.59 -3.87
C GLU A 100 -6.87 -10.11 -3.66
N ASN A 101 -8.10 -9.74 -3.99
CA ASN A 101 -8.62 -8.41 -3.70
C ASN A 101 -9.13 -8.32 -2.26
N LEU A 102 -9.19 -7.10 -1.72
CA LEU A 102 -9.76 -6.84 -0.41
C LEU A 102 -10.87 -5.80 -0.51
N LEU A 103 -12.10 -6.20 -0.23
CA LEU A 103 -13.28 -5.34 -0.28
C LEU A 103 -13.70 -5.01 1.15
N ILE A 104 -13.63 -3.71 1.50
CA ILE A 104 -13.93 -3.22 2.86
C ILE A 104 -15.14 -2.31 2.78
N ASP A 105 -16.28 -2.77 3.26
CA ASP A 105 -17.47 -1.94 3.32
C ASP A 105 -17.94 -1.67 4.76
N GLY A 106 -18.84 -0.71 4.91
CA GLY A 106 -19.40 -0.34 6.22
C GLY A 106 -19.75 1.14 6.33
N LYS A 107 -20.39 1.53 7.43
CA LYS A 107 -20.90 2.89 7.66
C LYS A 107 -19.79 3.95 7.69
N THR A 108 -20.17 5.21 7.48
CA THR A 108 -19.26 6.35 7.62
C THR A 108 -18.63 6.39 9.01
N GLY A 109 -17.29 6.59 9.04
CA GLY A 109 -16.55 6.74 10.30
C GLY A 109 -16.15 5.44 10.99
N CYS A 110 -16.55 4.25 10.50
CA CYS A 110 -16.17 2.96 11.10
C CYS A 110 -14.70 2.57 10.89
N GLY A 111 -13.88 3.38 10.20
CA GLY A 111 -12.43 3.19 10.08
C GLY A 111 -11.95 2.46 8.83
N LYS A 112 -12.76 2.32 7.77
CA LYS A 112 -12.39 1.66 6.50
C LYS A 112 -11.11 2.23 5.88
N SER A 113 -11.10 3.53 5.63
CA SER A 113 -9.95 4.24 5.05
C SER A 113 -8.70 4.16 5.94
N PHE A 114 -8.89 4.14 7.27
CA PHE A 114 -7.79 3.97 8.22
C PHE A 114 -7.19 2.55 8.09
N LEU A 115 -8.03 1.51 8.08
CA LEU A 115 -7.61 0.13 7.88
C LEU A 115 -6.90 -0.05 6.53
N ALA A 116 -7.48 0.45 5.43
CA ALA A 116 -6.86 0.38 4.12
C ALA A 116 -5.48 1.07 4.08
N CYS A 117 -5.35 2.26 4.72
CA CYS A 117 -4.06 2.94 4.83
C CYS A 117 -3.06 2.18 5.71
N ALA A 118 -3.50 1.56 6.81
CA ALA A 118 -2.64 0.77 7.68
C ALA A 118 -2.09 -0.47 6.93
N ILE A 119 -2.94 -1.17 6.17
CA ILE A 119 -2.52 -2.29 5.32
C ILE A 119 -1.57 -1.80 4.22
N GLY A 120 -1.88 -0.71 3.53
CA GLY A 120 -1.02 -0.14 2.50
C GLY A 120 0.36 0.26 3.03
N ARG A 121 0.42 0.83 4.24
CA ARG A 121 1.68 1.13 4.93
C ARG A 121 2.46 -0.13 5.24
N GLN A 122 1.81 -1.15 5.81
CA GLN A 122 2.41 -2.44 6.10
C GLN A 122 2.98 -3.08 4.83
N ALA A 123 2.22 -3.07 3.73
CA ALA A 123 2.68 -3.56 2.44
C ALA A 123 3.95 -2.84 1.96
N CYS A 124 4.06 -1.51 2.15
CA CYS A 124 5.30 -0.76 1.85
C CYS A 124 6.49 -1.25 2.69
N PHE A 125 6.28 -1.56 3.98
CA PHE A 125 7.33 -2.12 4.85
C PHE A 125 7.78 -3.51 4.40
N MET A 126 6.86 -4.32 3.87
CA MET A 126 7.15 -5.63 3.31
C MET A 126 7.77 -5.57 1.91
N GLY A 127 7.90 -4.37 1.33
CA GLY A 127 8.58 -4.15 0.07
C GLY A 127 7.69 -4.11 -1.16
N TYR A 128 6.36 -4.07 -0.99
CA TYR A 128 5.40 -3.88 -2.07
C TYR A 128 5.25 -2.41 -2.45
N ARG A 129 5.06 -2.15 -3.73
CA ARG A 129 4.69 -0.82 -4.25
C ARG A 129 3.20 -0.62 -4.08
N VAL A 130 2.83 0.47 -3.43
CA VAL A 130 1.42 0.79 -3.16
C VAL A 130 1.09 2.15 -3.76
N GLU A 131 -0.09 2.28 -4.35
CA GLU A 131 -0.65 3.58 -4.71
C GLU A 131 -2.08 3.69 -4.20
N TYR A 132 -2.38 4.82 -3.56
CA TYR A 132 -3.68 5.12 -2.97
C TYR A 132 -4.38 6.23 -3.75
N PHE A 133 -5.65 6.00 -4.03
CA PHE A 133 -6.57 6.98 -4.61
C PHE A 133 -7.83 7.10 -3.75
N SER A 134 -8.22 8.33 -3.38
CA SER A 134 -9.65 8.55 -3.17
C SER A 134 -10.32 8.56 -4.53
N MET A 135 -11.54 8.03 -4.64
CA MET A 135 -12.25 7.96 -5.94
C MET A 135 -12.39 9.32 -6.60
N ASN A 136 -12.59 10.39 -5.83
CA ASN A 136 -12.65 11.75 -6.37
C ASN A 136 -11.35 12.13 -7.11
N LYS A 137 -10.20 11.90 -6.47
CA LYS A 137 -8.89 12.20 -7.09
C LYS A 137 -8.58 11.28 -8.26
N PHE A 138 -9.08 10.04 -8.23
CA PHE A 138 -8.97 9.13 -9.36
C PHE A 138 -9.73 9.66 -10.57
N ILE A 139 -11.02 10.02 -10.40
CA ILE A 139 -11.86 10.59 -11.46
C ILE A 139 -11.24 11.86 -12.04
N GLU A 140 -10.82 12.80 -11.19
CA GLU A 140 -10.14 14.04 -11.61
C GLU A 140 -8.87 13.74 -12.42
N ARG A 141 -8.05 12.80 -11.95
CA ARG A 141 -6.80 12.43 -12.64
C ARG A 141 -7.05 11.79 -14.01
N ILE A 142 -8.07 10.92 -14.12
CA ILE A 142 -8.45 10.32 -15.40
C ILE A 142 -8.99 11.39 -16.36
N ALA A 143 -9.84 12.30 -15.89
CA ALA A 143 -10.38 13.38 -16.70
C ALA A 143 -9.26 14.30 -17.26
N LEU A 144 -8.31 14.72 -16.41
CA LEU A 144 -7.16 15.52 -16.83
C LEU A 144 -6.28 14.77 -17.82
N ALA A 145 -5.97 13.49 -17.54
CA ALA A 145 -5.14 12.65 -18.40
C ALA A 145 -5.78 12.38 -19.76
N LYS A 146 -7.12 12.40 -19.84
CA LYS A 146 -7.85 12.30 -21.11
C LYS A 146 -7.73 13.58 -21.93
N LEU A 147 -7.77 14.75 -21.27
CA LEU A 147 -7.67 16.05 -21.93
C LEU A 147 -6.27 16.31 -22.49
N ASP A 148 -5.23 15.93 -21.76
CA ASP A 148 -3.83 16.16 -22.15
C ASP A 148 -3.20 15.00 -22.94
N GLY A 149 -3.97 13.92 -23.21
CA GLY A 149 -3.49 12.75 -23.95
C GLY A 149 -2.55 11.82 -23.17
N SER A 150 -2.40 11.99 -21.85
CA SER A 150 -1.49 11.20 -21.02
C SER A 150 -2.14 9.96 -20.37
N LEU A 151 -3.38 9.60 -20.74
CA LEU A 151 -4.15 8.54 -20.11
C LEU A 151 -3.38 7.21 -20.02
N LEU A 152 -2.76 6.77 -21.11
CA LEU A 152 -1.97 5.54 -21.14
C LEU A 152 -0.78 5.61 -20.17
N LYS A 153 -0.14 6.77 -20.03
CA LYS A 153 0.98 6.94 -19.07
C LYS A 153 0.48 6.81 -17.62
N VAL A 154 -0.71 7.34 -17.34
CA VAL A 154 -1.34 7.23 -16.00
C VAL A 154 -1.70 5.78 -15.69
N ILE A 155 -2.34 5.07 -16.61
CA ILE A 155 -2.69 3.66 -16.44
C ILE A 155 -1.43 2.81 -16.24
N ASN A 156 -0.45 2.91 -17.13
CA ASN A 156 0.82 2.20 -17.02
C ASN A 156 1.60 2.53 -15.73
N HIS A 157 1.41 3.73 -15.15
CA HIS A 157 1.99 4.06 -13.87
C HIS A 157 1.28 3.32 -12.72
N ILE A 158 -0.05 3.27 -12.75
CA ILE A 158 -0.85 2.54 -11.75
C ILE A 158 -0.54 1.04 -11.80
N GLU A 159 -0.43 0.46 -12.99
CA GLU A 159 -0.09 -0.94 -13.20
C GLU A 159 1.27 -1.38 -12.64
N ARG A 160 2.20 -0.45 -12.42
CA ARG A 160 3.51 -0.77 -11.82
C ARG A 160 3.47 -1.06 -10.33
N ASN A 161 2.33 -0.80 -9.69
CA ASN A 161 2.16 -1.06 -8.27
C ASN A 161 1.73 -2.51 -8.03
N ASP A 162 2.13 -3.07 -6.90
CA ASP A 162 1.76 -4.41 -6.46
C ASP A 162 0.38 -4.39 -5.77
N LEU A 163 0.03 -3.24 -5.20
CA LEU A 163 -1.24 -3.00 -4.52
C LEU A 163 -1.79 -1.62 -4.90
N VAL A 164 -3.05 -1.58 -5.35
CA VAL A 164 -3.77 -0.33 -5.60
C VAL A 164 -4.94 -0.21 -4.61
N ILE A 165 -5.10 0.95 -4.00
CA ILE A 165 -6.17 1.23 -3.03
C ILE A 165 -7.11 2.27 -3.63
N PHE A 166 -8.38 1.90 -3.83
CA PHE A 166 -9.48 2.80 -4.18
C PHE A 166 -10.35 3.06 -2.95
N ASP A 167 -10.24 4.24 -2.38
CA ASP A 167 -10.97 4.63 -1.17
C ASP A 167 -12.20 5.47 -1.53
N ASP A 168 -13.25 5.33 -0.72
CA ASP A 168 -14.53 6.03 -0.90
C ASP A 168 -15.26 5.66 -2.22
N PHE A 169 -15.19 4.40 -2.66
CA PHE A 169 -15.94 3.89 -3.82
C PHE A 169 -17.45 4.00 -3.55
N GLY A 170 -18.18 4.53 -4.53
CA GLY A 170 -19.62 4.72 -4.39
C GLY A 170 -20.03 6.09 -3.86
N LEU A 171 -19.07 7.00 -3.57
CA LEU A 171 -19.38 8.32 -3.02
C LEU A 171 -19.75 9.36 -4.10
N GLN A 172 -19.18 9.25 -5.29
CA GLN A 172 -19.47 10.11 -6.43
C GLN A 172 -19.81 9.27 -7.67
N PRO A 173 -20.70 9.74 -8.56
CA PRO A 173 -20.99 9.06 -9.81
C PRO A 173 -19.72 8.86 -10.66
N LEU A 174 -19.62 7.70 -11.31
CA LEU A 174 -18.56 7.44 -12.28
C LEU A 174 -18.97 7.94 -13.66
N ASP A 175 -18.12 8.74 -14.30
CA ASP A 175 -18.26 9.04 -15.71
C ASP A 175 -17.75 7.88 -16.58
N ASN A 176 -18.05 7.89 -17.86
CA ASN A 176 -17.70 6.79 -18.76
C ASN A 176 -16.18 6.59 -18.89
N ASN A 177 -15.38 7.67 -18.89
CA ASN A 177 -13.93 7.57 -18.98
C ASN A 177 -13.34 6.91 -17.74
N SER A 178 -13.86 7.25 -16.56
CA SER A 178 -13.43 6.64 -15.28
C SER A 178 -13.82 5.17 -15.17
N ARG A 179 -15.02 4.78 -15.69
CA ARG A 179 -15.42 3.36 -15.76
C ARG A 179 -14.47 2.55 -16.63
N LEU A 180 -14.17 3.02 -17.84
CA LEU A 180 -13.26 2.37 -18.78
C LEU A 180 -11.83 2.28 -18.22
N ALA A 181 -11.33 3.37 -17.63
CA ALA A 181 -10.02 3.37 -17.01
C ALA A 181 -9.95 2.41 -15.80
N LEU A 182 -11.01 2.37 -14.98
CA LEU A 182 -11.10 1.43 -13.86
C LEU A 182 -11.11 -0.01 -14.35
N LEU A 183 -11.93 -0.33 -15.36
CA LEU A 183 -11.97 -1.67 -15.96
C LEU A 183 -10.58 -2.06 -16.48
N GLN A 184 -9.91 -1.21 -17.24
CA GLN A 184 -8.59 -1.51 -17.77
C GLN A 184 -7.59 -1.79 -16.65
N ILE A 185 -7.54 -0.96 -15.59
CA ILE A 185 -6.67 -1.19 -14.44
C ILE A 185 -6.97 -2.55 -13.77
N LEU A 186 -8.26 -2.88 -13.60
CA LEU A 186 -8.65 -4.14 -12.98
C LEU A 186 -8.32 -5.36 -13.84
N GLU A 187 -8.41 -5.25 -15.17
CA GLU A 187 -7.98 -6.30 -16.10
C GLU A 187 -6.47 -6.54 -16.00
N ASP A 188 -5.68 -5.47 -15.95
CA ASP A 188 -4.22 -5.56 -15.83
C ASP A 188 -3.77 -6.10 -14.45
N CYS A 189 -4.56 -5.84 -13.42
CA CYS A 189 -4.33 -6.38 -12.06
C CYS A 189 -4.82 -7.84 -11.91
N TYR A 190 -5.79 -8.28 -12.68
CA TYR A 190 -6.46 -9.56 -12.49
C TYR A 190 -5.47 -10.74 -12.45
N GLN A 191 -5.54 -11.56 -11.40
CA GLN A 191 -4.65 -12.71 -11.12
C GLN A 191 -3.15 -12.39 -11.05
N ARG A 192 -2.76 -11.11 -10.99
CA ARG A 192 -1.35 -10.70 -10.94
C ARG A 192 -1.04 -9.76 -9.78
N LYS A 193 -2.02 -8.99 -9.35
CA LYS A 193 -1.89 -7.94 -8.34
C LYS A 193 -3.16 -7.82 -7.53
N SER A 194 -3.09 -7.13 -6.42
CA SER A 194 -4.22 -6.96 -5.53
C SER A 194 -4.78 -5.53 -5.57
N VAL A 195 -6.07 -5.44 -5.38
CA VAL A 195 -6.78 -4.18 -5.24
C VAL A 195 -7.53 -4.15 -3.91
N ILE A 196 -7.39 -3.05 -3.15
CA ILE A 196 -8.24 -2.77 -2.00
C ILE A 196 -9.30 -1.75 -2.43
N VAL A 197 -10.56 -2.07 -2.21
CA VAL A 197 -11.66 -1.11 -2.40
C VAL A 197 -12.36 -0.87 -1.07
N THR A 198 -12.47 0.40 -0.68
CA THR A 198 -13.31 0.75 0.47
C THR A 198 -14.58 1.46 0.03
N SER A 199 -15.71 1.15 0.65
CA SER A 199 -17.00 1.74 0.29
C SER A 199 -17.92 1.92 1.49
N GLN A 200 -18.82 2.90 1.41
CA GLN A 200 -19.96 3.04 2.32
C GLN A 200 -21.15 2.19 1.84
N LEU A 201 -21.18 1.88 0.56
CA LEU A 201 -22.19 1.01 -0.04
C LEU A 201 -21.78 -0.45 0.16
N PRO A 202 -22.72 -1.33 0.52
CA PRO A 202 -22.46 -2.77 0.50
C PRO A 202 -22.12 -3.23 -0.93
N VAL A 203 -21.27 -4.25 -1.06
CA VAL A 203 -20.81 -4.76 -2.35
C VAL A 203 -21.98 -5.09 -3.31
N SER A 204 -23.12 -5.54 -2.78
CA SER A 204 -24.32 -5.83 -3.55
C SER A 204 -24.94 -4.61 -4.27
N LYS A 205 -24.55 -3.39 -3.89
CA LYS A 205 -24.98 -2.14 -4.52
C LYS A 205 -23.98 -1.53 -5.48
N TRP A 206 -22.82 -2.12 -5.64
CA TRP A 206 -21.77 -1.59 -6.51
C TRP A 206 -22.14 -1.69 -7.99
N TYR A 207 -22.89 -2.74 -8.38
CA TYR A 207 -23.41 -2.89 -9.73
C TYR A 207 -24.29 -1.69 -10.13
N ASP A 208 -25.28 -1.37 -9.28
CA ASP A 208 -26.18 -0.23 -9.49
C ASP A 208 -25.41 1.10 -9.54
N TYR A 209 -24.36 1.23 -8.70
CA TYR A 209 -23.53 2.43 -8.65
C TYR A 209 -22.70 2.63 -9.93
N ILE A 210 -22.16 1.56 -10.50
CA ILE A 210 -21.40 1.64 -11.76
C ILE A 210 -22.31 2.14 -12.90
N ASN A 211 -23.60 1.78 -12.85
CA ASN A 211 -24.66 2.32 -13.71
C ASN A 211 -24.37 2.23 -15.22
N GLU A 212 -23.74 1.11 -15.64
CA GLU A 212 -23.58 0.70 -17.04
C GLU A 212 -23.47 -0.83 -17.02
N PRO A 213 -24.48 -1.58 -17.50
CA PRO A 213 -24.57 -3.02 -17.27
C PRO A 213 -23.36 -3.81 -17.71
N THR A 214 -22.87 -3.59 -18.93
CA THR A 214 -21.73 -4.34 -19.49
C THR A 214 -20.43 -4.09 -18.73
N LEU A 215 -20.14 -2.81 -18.40
CA LEU A 215 -18.96 -2.44 -17.63
C LEU A 215 -19.11 -2.88 -16.16
N ALA A 216 -20.34 -2.85 -15.62
CA ALA A 216 -20.61 -3.29 -14.26
C ALA A 216 -20.34 -4.78 -14.10
N ASP A 217 -20.84 -5.61 -15.02
CA ASP A 217 -20.54 -7.04 -15.02
C ASP A 217 -19.03 -7.30 -15.04
N ALA A 218 -18.33 -6.67 -15.96
CA ALA A 218 -16.89 -6.85 -16.13
C ALA A 218 -16.08 -6.37 -14.92
N ILE A 219 -16.40 -5.20 -14.36
CA ILE A 219 -15.73 -4.63 -13.18
C ILE A 219 -16.00 -5.51 -11.94
N MET A 220 -17.28 -5.89 -11.73
CA MET A 220 -17.66 -6.70 -10.57
C MET A 220 -17.03 -8.09 -10.60
N ASP A 221 -16.99 -8.73 -11.77
CA ASP A 221 -16.33 -10.02 -11.93
C ASP A 221 -14.86 -9.95 -11.45
N ARG A 222 -14.06 -8.96 -11.95
CA ARG A 222 -12.65 -8.82 -11.57
C ARG A 222 -12.45 -8.45 -10.11
N LEU A 223 -13.35 -7.65 -9.53
CA LEU A 223 -13.25 -7.27 -8.13
C LEU A 223 -13.61 -8.41 -7.18
N THR A 224 -14.59 -9.24 -7.54
CA THR A 224 -15.20 -10.18 -6.59
C THR A 224 -14.77 -11.65 -6.77
N ALA A 225 -14.21 -12.03 -7.92
CA ALA A 225 -13.86 -13.43 -8.24
C ALA A 225 -12.86 -14.04 -7.24
N ASN A 226 -11.89 -13.27 -6.77
CA ASN A 226 -10.90 -13.69 -5.78
C ASN A 226 -10.74 -12.59 -4.72
N ALA A 227 -11.76 -12.43 -3.87
CA ALA A 227 -11.80 -11.32 -2.93
C ALA A 227 -12.09 -11.74 -1.49
N VAL A 228 -11.27 -11.24 -0.57
CA VAL A 228 -11.56 -11.23 0.85
C VAL A 228 -12.50 -10.05 1.15
N ARG A 229 -13.60 -10.32 1.86
CA ARG A 229 -14.57 -9.28 2.23
C ARG A 229 -14.51 -8.98 3.71
N VAL A 230 -14.48 -7.70 4.05
CA VAL A 230 -14.48 -7.20 5.43
C VAL A 230 -15.57 -6.16 5.58
N GLU A 231 -16.69 -6.53 6.17
CA GLU A 231 -17.76 -5.59 6.54
C GLU A 231 -17.46 -4.99 7.91
N LEU A 232 -17.03 -3.72 7.97
CA LEU A 232 -16.79 -3.03 9.23
C LEU A 232 -18.07 -2.47 9.83
N LYS A 233 -18.35 -2.85 11.08
CA LYS A 233 -19.48 -2.39 11.89
C LYS A 233 -19.06 -1.38 12.97
N GLY A 234 -20.01 -0.89 13.73
CA GLY A 234 -19.81 -0.03 14.88
C GLY A 234 -19.96 1.46 14.61
N ASP A 235 -19.84 2.23 15.70
CA ASP A 235 -20.00 3.67 15.68
C ASP A 235 -18.81 4.41 15.06
N SER A 236 -19.04 5.70 14.71
CA SER A 236 -18.01 6.56 14.16
C SER A 236 -16.84 6.76 15.14
N MET A 237 -15.66 6.29 14.76
CA MET A 237 -14.42 6.47 15.52
C MET A 237 -14.00 7.94 15.64
N ARG A 238 -14.45 8.80 14.69
CA ARG A 238 -14.20 10.26 14.75
C ARG A 238 -14.88 10.92 15.94
N ARG A 239 -16.07 10.42 16.35
CA ARG A 239 -16.80 10.94 17.52
C ARG A 239 -16.19 10.47 18.85
N LYS A 240 -15.55 9.31 18.89
CA LYS A 240 -14.87 8.81 20.11
C LYS A 240 -13.60 9.61 20.42
N ASN A 241 -12.87 10.08 19.42
CA ASN A 241 -11.66 10.88 19.62
C ASN A 241 -11.94 12.35 20.00
N GLN A 242 -13.17 12.84 19.83
CA GLN A 242 -13.57 14.19 20.25
C GLN A 242 -14.03 14.24 21.72
N LYS A 243 -14.19 13.09 22.40
CA LYS A 243 -14.60 13.00 23.81
C LYS A 243 -13.45 12.69 24.76
N LYS A 244 -12.23 12.68 24.29
CA LYS A 244 -10.98 12.67 25.08
C LYS A 244 -10.29 14.02 24.96
#